data_7e31af8536ed8320a86ccb919c791612
#
_entry.id   7e31af8536ed8320a86ccb919c791612
#
_cell.length_a   1.000
_cell.length_b   1.000
_cell.length_c   1.000
_cell.angle_alpha   90.00
_cell.angle_beta   90.00
_cell.angle_gamma   90.00
#
_symmetry.space_group_name_H-M   'P 1'
#
loop_
_entity.id
_entity.type
_entity.pdbx_description
1 polymer ?
#
loop_
_entity_poly.entity_id
_entity_poly.type
_entity_poly.pdbx_seq_one_letter_code
_entity_poly.pdbx_strand_id
1 'polypeptide(L)'
;MRFGFALPQIGSAAGPEALVMVAKRAEDLGLDSLWVLDRILWPVNPRAPYPIGDGSLPVKYKSVLDPLETLTFAAAHTDRIALGTGVLNLPWYNPVLLARRLTTLDILSAGRLRVGFGIGWSPDEYEAAGVTWEERGKRADESIKVLKKIWTTDPVEFQGKYYRIPKSVIGPKPVQKPHPPIYMAAFTPSALKRVATEANGWLPVGIPLSGVGSMFDGIKGMAKDAGRDPSALELIVGANVEIYNTPIQKERGDFTGTLEQIAEDMATARKLGAAEIVISAQFSPGVETAKDLVACMEELWRIAKQA
;
A
#
# COMPACT_ATOMS: atom_id res chain seq x y z
N MET A 1 -10.02 10.63 -10.61
CA MET A 1 -9.22 9.50 -10.05
C MET A 1 -7.80 10.03 -9.87
N ARG A 2 -7.26 9.92 -8.64
CA ARG A 2 -5.86 10.27 -8.33
C ARG A 2 -4.91 9.24 -8.94
N PHE A 3 -3.64 9.63 -9.11
CA PHE A 3 -2.61 8.78 -9.69
C PHE A 3 -1.37 8.73 -8.78
N GLY A 4 -1.10 7.57 -8.22
CA GLY A 4 0.07 7.29 -7.41
C GLY A 4 1.11 6.44 -8.14
N PHE A 5 2.37 6.49 -7.68
CA PHE A 5 3.46 5.72 -8.26
C PHE A 5 4.33 5.07 -7.18
N ALA A 6 4.80 3.85 -7.44
CA ALA A 6 5.70 3.13 -6.55
C ALA A 6 7.13 3.66 -6.65
N LEU A 7 7.73 3.99 -5.49
CA LEU A 7 9.14 4.39 -5.41
C LEU A 7 10.09 3.23 -5.75
N PRO A 8 11.30 3.52 -6.29
CA PRO A 8 12.33 2.52 -6.57
C PRO A 8 12.99 2.00 -5.29
N GLN A 9 12.23 1.19 -4.56
CA GLN A 9 12.59 0.66 -3.25
C GLN A 9 13.24 -0.72 -3.32
N ILE A 10 13.10 -1.43 -4.46
CA ILE A 10 13.47 -2.84 -4.60
C ILE A 10 14.53 -3.07 -5.69
N GLY A 11 15.30 -4.15 -5.51
CA GLY A 11 16.29 -4.59 -6.49
C GLY A 11 17.50 -3.67 -6.59
N SER A 12 18.24 -3.79 -7.70
CA SER A 12 19.46 -3.04 -7.96
C SER A 12 19.25 -1.54 -8.24
N ALA A 13 18.04 -1.16 -8.63
CA ALA A 13 17.69 0.25 -8.86
C ALA A 13 17.43 1.02 -7.54
N ALA A 14 17.28 0.34 -6.42
CA ALA A 14 17.02 0.97 -5.12
C ALA A 14 18.25 1.72 -4.61
N GLY A 15 18.08 3.00 -4.28
CA GLY A 15 19.14 3.83 -3.74
C GLY A 15 18.75 5.30 -3.62
N PRO A 16 19.56 6.12 -2.92
CA PRO A 16 19.19 7.49 -2.60
C PRO A 16 18.97 8.36 -3.84
N GLU A 17 19.83 8.23 -4.85
CA GLU A 17 19.73 9.01 -6.10
C GLU A 17 18.46 8.65 -6.88
N ALA A 18 18.13 7.35 -6.96
CA ALA A 18 16.93 6.85 -7.63
C ALA A 18 15.65 7.33 -6.90
N LEU A 19 15.64 7.24 -5.58
CA LEU A 19 14.52 7.73 -4.77
C LEU A 19 14.26 9.21 -4.97
N VAL A 20 15.31 10.04 -4.92
CA VAL A 20 15.21 11.49 -5.13
C VAL A 20 14.73 11.80 -6.56
N MET A 21 15.32 11.14 -7.57
CA MET A 21 14.97 11.36 -8.98
C MET A 21 13.49 11.07 -9.24
N VAL A 22 13.00 9.90 -8.82
CA VAL A 22 11.60 9.50 -9.04
C VAL A 22 10.65 10.37 -8.20
N ALA A 23 10.98 10.63 -6.93
CA ALA A 23 10.10 11.39 -6.06
C ALA A 23 9.91 12.84 -6.54
N LYS A 24 10.99 13.55 -6.87
CA LYS A 24 10.92 14.91 -7.40
C LYS A 24 10.20 14.95 -8.74
N ARG A 25 10.52 14.02 -9.64
CA ARG A 25 9.88 14.01 -10.96
C ARG A 25 8.39 13.71 -10.87
N ALA A 26 7.96 12.81 -9.98
CA ALA A 26 6.54 12.55 -9.72
C ALA A 26 5.81 13.81 -9.24
N GLU A 27 6.42 14.53 -8.29
CA GLU A 27 5.85 15.78 -7.78
C GLU A 27 5.80 16.90 -8.83
N ASP A 28 6.85 17.03 -9.65
CA ASP A 28 6.92 18.02 -10.75
C ASP A 28 5.85 17.75 -11.82
N LEU A 29 5.61 16.49 -12.13
CA LEU A 29 4.55 16.07 -13.06
C LEU A 29 3.14 16.27 -12.49
N GLY A 30 3.01 16.45 -11.18
CA GLY A 30 1.75 16.61 -10.47
C GLY A 30 1.04 15.29 -10.19
N LEU A 31 1.80 14.21 -9.94
CA LEU A 31 1.24 12.98 -9.38
C LEU A 31 0.73 13.22 -7.94
N ASP A 32 -0.25 12.43 -7.53
CA ASP A 32 -0.93 12.63 -6.25
C ASP A 32 -0.20 11.96 -5.08
N SER A 33 0.53 10.85 -5.32
CA SER A 33 1.12 10.07 -4.23
C SER A 33 2.30 9.19 -4.67
N LEU A 34 3.17 8.90 -3.69
CA LEU A 34 4.28 7.94 -3.79
C LEU A 34 4.05 6.79 -2.83
N TRP A 35 4.32 5.56 -3.26
CA TRP A 35 4.02 4.36 -2.49
C TRP A 35 5.23 3.43 -2.36
N VAL A 36 5.29 2.73 -1.23
CA VAL A 36 6.32 1.72 -0.91
C VAL A 36 5.66 0.44 -0.43
N LEU A 37 6.36 -0.68 -0.55
CA LEU A 37 5.94 -1.99 -0.05
C LEU A 37 6.77 -2.42 1.16
N ASP A 38 6.38 -3.52 1.82
CA ASP A 38 7.04 -4.06 3.01
C ASP A 38 7.37 -5.54 2.83
N ARG A 39 8.65 -5.85 2.91
CA ARG A 39 9.23 -7.20 2.91
C ARG A 39 10.40 -7.23 3.87
N ILE A 40 10.56 -8.32 4.63
CA ILE A 40 11.68 -8.48 5.56
C ILE A 40 12.71 -9.51 5.09
N LEU A 41 12.32 -10.44 4.22
CA LEU A 41 13.23 -11.43 3.64
C LEU A 41 12.73 -12.00 2.32
N TRP A 42 13.61 -12.64 1.60
CA TRP A 42 13.34 -13.47 0.42
C TRP A 42 13.74 -14.91 0.74
N PRO A 43 12.79 -15.84 1.01
CA PRO A 43 13.13 -17.21 1.40
C PRO A 43 13.71 -17.96 0.19
N VAL A 44 14.82 -18.70 0.40
CA VAL A 44 15.44 -19.54 -0.64
C VAL A 44 14.50 -20.69 -1.03
N ASN A 45 13.82 -21.27 -0.03
CA ASN A 45 12.84 -22.34 -0.19
C ASN A 45 11.51 -21.88 0.43
N PRO A 46 10.67 -21.14 -0.31
CA PRO A 46 9.45 -20.57 0.26
C PRO A 46 8.43 -21.65 0.64
N ARG A 47 7.84 -21.53 1.83
CA ARG A 47 6.80 -22.43 2.33
C ARG A 47 5.42 -22.19 1.71
N ALA A 48 5.22 -21.06 1.07
CA ALA A 48 4.01 -20.72 0.34
C ALA A 48 4.35 -20.06 -0.99
N PRO A 49 3.57 -20.30 -2.06
CA PRO A 49 3.77 -19.61 -3.34
C PRO A 49 3.46 -18.11 -3.19
N TYR A 50 4.05 -17.30 -4.06
CA TYR A 50 3.69 -15.88 -4.17
C TYR A 50 2.24 -15.76 -4.66
N PRO A 51 1.39 -14.91 -4.06
CA PRO A 51 -0.04 -14.88 -4.36
C PRO A 51 -0.41 -14.21 -5.70
N ILE A 52 0.56 -13.70 -6.45
CA ILE A 52 0.35 -12.98 -7.71
C ILE A 52 1.17 -13.65 -8.82
N GLY A 53 0.64 -13.63 -10.04
CA GLY A 53 1.30 -14.22 -11.21
C GLY A 53 1.33 -15.74 -11.18
N ASP A 54 2.45 -16.33 -11.55
CA ASP A 54 2.67 -17.78 -11.62
C ASP A 54 3.02 -18.43 -10.26
N GLY A 55 3.03 -17.67 -9.18
CA GLY A 55 3.41 -18.12 -7.85
C GLY A 55 4.91 -17.98 -7.53
N SER A 56 5.71 -17.52 -8.48
CA SER A 56 7.15 -17.30 -8.30
C SER A 56 7.40 -15.97 -7.57
N LEU A 57 8.23 -16.01 -6.53
CA LEU A 57 8.59 -14.80 -5.80
C LEU A 57 9.60 -13.97 -6.63
N PRO A 58 9.25 -12.71 -6.95
CA PRO A 58 10.11 -11.86 -7.78
C PRO A 58 11.52 -11.70 -7.23
N VAL A 59 12.54 -11.89 -8.08
CA VAL A 59 13.96 -11.81 -7.70
C VAL A 59 14.35 -10.43 -7.16
N LYS A 60 13.70 -9.36 -7.64
CA LYS A 60 13.91 -7.99 -7.15
C LYS A 60 13.61 -7.84 -5.63
N TYR A 61 12.81 -8.72 -5.05
CA TYR A 61 12.55 -8.75 -3.60
C TYR A 61 13.70 -9.31 -2.74
N LYS A 62 14.81 -9.75 -3.34
CA LYS A 62 16.04 -10.07 -2.59
C LYS A 62 16.68 -8.85 -1.93
N SER A 63 16.37 -7.65 -2.43
CA SER A 63 16.86 -6.40 -1.88
C SER A 63 15.67 -5.43 -1.80
N VAL A 64 15.30 -5.06 -0.58
CA VAL A 64 14.18 -4.13 -0.31
C VAL A 64 14.63 -3.16 0.78
N LEU A 65 14.51 -1.87 0.52
CA LEU A 65 14.72 -0.84 1.54
C LEU A 65 13.52 -0.80 2.50
N ASP A 66 13.75 -0.47 3.79
CA ASP A 66 12.66 -0.34 4.76
C ASP A 66 11.65 0.74 4.30
N PRO A 67 10.34 0.44 4.36
CA PRO A 67 9.31 1.32 3.86
C PRO A 67 9.25 2.68 4.56
N LEU A 68 9.38 2.73 5.88
CA LEU A 68 9.20 3.98 6.63
C LEU A 68 10.42 4.89 6.51
N GLU A 69 11.63 4.33 6.49
CA GLU A 69 12.86 5.07 6.24
C GLU A 69 12.88 5.61 4.79
N THR A 70 12.42 4.80 3.82
CA THR A 70 12.29 5.22 2.41
C THR A 70 11.31 6.39 2.27
N LEU A 71 10.13 6.31 2.88
CA LEU A 71 9.15 7.40 2.84
C LEU A 71 9.64 8.65 3.59
N THR A 72 10.35 8.48 4.69
CA THR A 72 10.93 9.61 5.44
C THR A 72 11.98 10.33 4.58
N PHE A 73 12.81 9.57 3.86
CA PHE A 73 13.76 10.13 2.92
C PHE A 73 13.07 10.86 1.76
N ALA A 74 12.01 10.28 1.18
CA ALA A 74 11.23 10.94 0.14
C ALA A 74 10.52 12.21 0.66
N ALA A 75 10.00 12.17 1.90
CA ALA A 75 9.38 13.33 2.56
C ALA A 75 10.31 14.54 2.64
N ALA A 76 11.60 14.30 2.89
CA ALA A 76 12.62 15.36 2.98
C ALA A 76 12.98 15.98 1.62
N HIS A 77 12.57 15.37 0.50
CA HIS A 77 12.88 15.81 -0.86
C HIS A 77 11.64 16.24 -1.67
N THR A 78 10.48 16.25 -1.04
CA THR A 78 9.18 16.62 -1.65
C THR A 78 8.37 17.48 -0.70
N ASP A 79 7.46 18.31 -1.23
CA ASP A 79 6.70 19.29 -0.43
C ASP A 79 5.19 19.00 -0.38
N ARG A 80 4.61 18.41 -1.43
CA ARG A 80 3.15 18.30 -1.62
C ARG A 80 2.65 16.89 -1.80
N ILE A 81 3.40 16.04 -2.50
CA ILE A 81 2.97 14.70 -2.88
C ILE A 81 2.71 13.83 -1.65
N ALA A 82 1.59 13.10 -1.64
CA ALA A 82 1.26 12.20 -0.53
C ALA A 82 2.19 10.99 -0.50
N LEU A 83 2.35 10.38 0.66
CA LEU A 83 3.29 9.30 0.94
C LEU A 83 2.55 8.10 1.49
N GLY A 84 2.53 6.99 0.76
CA GLY A 84 1.71 5.83 1.06
C GLY A 84 2.50 4.54 1.31
N THR A 85 1.96 3.68 2.14
CA THR A 85 2.43 2.30 2.28
C THR A 85 1.46 1.33 1.61
N GLY A 86 1.94 0.52 0.70
CA GLY A 86 1.12 -0.44 -0.04
C GLY A 86 1.72 -1.86 -0.04
N VAL A 87 1.74 -2.57 1.09
CA VAL A 87 1.23 -2.28 2.43
C VAL A 87 2.27 -2.61 3.50
N LEU A 88 2.14 -2.06 4.72
CA LEU A 88 2.86 -2.58 5.88
C LEU A 88 2.17 -3.85 6.38
N ASN A 89 2.95 -4.89 6.66
CA ASN A 89 2.42 -6.15 7.20
C ASN A 89 2.23 -6.01 8.72
N LEU A 90 1.10 -5.48 9.11
CA LEU A 90 0.78 -4.99 10.45
C LEU A 90 1.15 -5.94 11.61
N PRO A 91 0.94 -7.29 11.53
CA PRO A 91 1.27 -8.18 12.64
C PRO A 91 2.77 -8.32 12.95
N TRP A 92 3.66 -7.94 12.03
CA TRP A 92 5.12 -8.00 12.28
C TRP A 92 5.61 -6.92 13.24
N TYR A 93 4.82 -5.88 13.44
CA TYR A 93 5.20 -4.71 14.21
C TYR A 93 4.61 -4.72 15.62
N ASN A 94 5.40 -4.27 16.60
CA ASN A 94 4.83 -3.80 17.85
C ASN A 94 4.03 -2.51 17.59
N PRO A 95 2.72 -2.46 17.89
CA PRO A 95 1.88 -1.32 17.50
C PRO A 95 2.24 -0.01 18.21
N VAL A 96 2.88 -0.05 19.40
CA VAL A 96 3.32 1.17 20.07
C VAL A 96 4.50 1.81 19.33
N LEU A 97 5.47 0.98 18.93
CA LEU A 97 6.63 1.43 18.16
C LEU A 97 6.19 1.90 16.76
N LEU A 98 5.28 1.15 16.13
CA LEU A 98 4.76 1.50 14.81
C LEU A 98 3.97 2.82 14.86
N ALA A 99 3.09 3.01 15.85
CA ALA A 99 2.37 4.27 16.05
C ALA A 99 3.32 5.47 16.13
N ARG A 100 4.40 5.31 16.90
CA ARG A 100 5.43 6.36 17.06
C ARG A 100 6.12 6.67 15.73
N ARG A 101 6.53 5.65 14.96
CA ARG A 101 7.20 5.84 13.66
C ARG A 101 6.27 6.51 12.65
N LEU A 102 5.04 6.04 12.53
CA LEU A 102 4.03 6.64 11.65
C LEU A 102 3.68 8.07 12.04
N THR A 103 3.56 8.35 13.34
CA THR A 103 3.36 9.73 13.83
C THR A 103 4.53 10.64 13.46
N THR A 104 5.76 10.13 13.61
CA THR A 104 6.97 10.91 13.25
C THR A 104 6.96 11.24 11.77
N LEU A 105 6.68 10.25 10.91
CA LEU A 105 6.59 10.47 9.46
C LEU A 105 5.45 11.43 9.09
N ASP A 106 4.29 11.31 9.74
CA ASP A 106 3.18 12.25 9.52
C ASP A 106 3.55 13.70 9.84
N ILE A 107 4.25 13.92 10.95
CA ILE A 107 4.74 15.24 11.33
C ILE A 107 5.80 15.75 10.35
N LEU A 108 6.81 14.94 10.05
CA LEU A 108 7.92 15.33 9.15
C LEU A 108 7.45 15.59 7.72
N SER A 109 6.38 14.91 7.30
CA SER A 109 5.76 15.13 6.01
C SER A 109 4.65 16.20 6.01
N ALA A 110 4.44 16.90 7.12
CA ALA A 110 3.39 17.91 7.28
C ALA A 110 1.98 17.36 6.95
N GLY A 111 1.65 16.12 7.40
CA GLY A 111 0.35 15.52 7.24
C GLY A 111 0.08 14.89 5.86
N ARG A 112 1.12 14.48 5.13
CA ARG A 112 1.00 13.84 3.82
C ARG A 112 0.93 12.30 3.87
N LEU A 113 1.03 11.70 5.06
CA LEU A 113 1.06 10.25 5.22
C LEU A 113 -0.30 9.61 4.93
N ARG A 114 -0.30 8.50 4.19
CA ARG A 114 -1.41 7.57 3.97
C ARG A 114 -0.95 6.16 4.36
N VAL A 115 -1.64 5.52 5.29
CA VAL A 115 -1.17 4.25 5.84
C VAL A 115 -1.95 3.09 5.26
N GLY A 116 -1.30 2.29 4.42
CA GLY A 116 -1.85 1.02 3.94
C GLY A 116 -1.33 -0.16 4.77
N PHE A 117 -2.24 -0.98 5.29
CA PHE A 117 -1.96 -2.17 6.06
C PHE A 117 -2.39 -3.45 5.36
N GLY A 118 -1.59 -4.50 5.53
CA GLY A 118 -1.90 -5.88 5.20
C GLY A 118 -1.59 -6.80 6.37
N ILE A 119 -1.85 -8.10 6.16
CA ILE A 119 -1.48 -9.12 7.14
C ILE A 119 -0.40 -10.07 6.62
N GLY A 120 0.16 -9.82 5.44
CA GLY A 120 1.18 -10.68 4.84
C GLY A 120 0.65 -12.05 4.39
N TRP A 121 1.44 -12.73 3.58
CA TRP A 121 1.11 -14.04 3.00
C TRP A 121 2.21 -15.09 3.24
N SER A 122 3.44 -14.69 3.63
CA SER A 122 4.59 -15.58 3.76
C SER A 122 4.77 -16.09 5.19
N PRO A 123 4.59 -17.40 5.43
CA PRO A 123 4.90 -17.99 6.75
C PRO A 123 6.36 -17.81 7.16
N ASP A 124 7.29 -17.74 6.19
CA ASP A 124 8.72 -17.55 6.45
C ASP A 124 9.01 -16.18 7.08
N GLU A 125 8.35 -15.14 6.60
CA GLU A 125 8.47 -13.78 7.16
C GLU A 125 7.85 -13.69 8.57
N TYR A 126 6.76 -14.44 8.82
CA TYR A 126 6.17 -14.53 10.16
C TYR A 126 7.09 -15.19 11.17
N GLU A 127 7.78 -16.27 10.77
CA GLU A 127 8.78 -16.92 11.62
C GLU A 127 9.94 -15.97 11.93
N ALA A 128 10.46 -15.29 10.90
CA ALA A 128 11.54 -14.31 11.09
C ALA A 128 11.12 -13.11 11.97
N ALA A 129 9.85 -12.70 11.88
CA ALA A 129 9.28 -11.65 12.74
C ALA A 129 8.97 -12.12 14.17
N GLY A 130 9.09 -13.43 14.47
CA GLY A 130 8.73 -14.01 15.76
C GLY A 130 7.24 -13.94 16.07
N VAL A 131 6.38 -13.96 15.05
CA VAL A 131 4.93 -13.81 15.18
C VAL A 131 4.20 -15.07 14.71
N THR A 132 3.21 -15.51 15.47
CA THR A 132 2.40 -16.69 15.17
C THR A 132 1.53 -16.45 13.94
N TRP A 133 1.67 -17.29 12.92
CA TRP A 133 0.94 -17.21 11.66
C TRP A 133 -0.58 -17.31 11.80
N GLU A 134 -1.05 -18.25 12.63
CA GLU A 134 -2.47 -18.58 12.81
C GLU A 134 -3.26 -17.43 13.43
N GLU A 135 -2.63 -16.61 14.24
CA GLU A 135 -3.27 -15.51 14.96
C GLU A 135 -3.16 -14.16 14.24
N ARG A 136 -2.56 -14.10 13.04
CA ARG A 136 -2.24 -12.85 12.34
C ARG A 136 -3.44 -11.91 12.14
N GLY A 137 -4.62 -12.46 11.82
CA GLY A 137 -5.84 -11.67 11.65
C GLY A 137 -6.32 -11.01 12.95
N LYS A 138 -6.33 -11.78 14.05
CA LYS A 138 -6.73 -11.27 15.38
C LYS A 138 -5.71 -10.27 15.93
N ARG A 139 -4.42 -10.50 15.68
CA ARG A 139 -3.37 -9.52 16.02
C ARG A 139 -3.55 -8.21 15.27
N ALA A 140 -3.88 -8.28 13.97
CA ALA A 140 -4.15 -7.09 13.17
C ALA A 140 -5.36 -6.30 13.70
N ASP A 141 -6.45 -7.00 14.09
CA ASP A 141 -7.63 -6.36 14.69
C ASP A 141 -7.26 -5.58 15.97
N GLU A 142 -6.45 -6.18 16.82
CA GLU A 142 -6.03 -5.54 18.07
C GLU A 142 -5.02 -4.41 17.82
N SER A 143 -4.08 -4.61 16.89
CA SER A 143 -3.09 -3.58 16.50
C SER A 143 -3.77 -2.30 16.01
N ILE A 144 -4.79 -2.41 15.16
CA ILE A 144 -5.52 -1.23 14.65
C ILE A 144 -6.17 -0.46 15.79
N LYS A 145 -6.78 -1.16 16.74
CA LYS A 145 -7.39 -0.52 17.94
C LYS A 145 -6.34 0.21 18.77
N VAL A 146 -5.17 -0.42 18.96
CA VAL A 146 -4.05 0.18 19.69
C VAL A 146 -3.54 1.42 18.97
N LEU A 147 -3.29 1.35 17.66
CA LEU A 147 -2.83 2.47 16.86
C LEU A 147 -3.80 3.67 16.96
N LYS A 148 -5.08 3.43 16.68
CA LYS A 148 -6.10 4.48 16.77
C LYS A 148 -6.16 5.09 18.17
N LYS A 149 -6.11 4.27 19.22
CA LYS A 149 -6.16 4.76 20.60
C LYS A 149 -4.93 5.60 20.94
N ILE A 150 -3.72 5.20 20.52
CA ILE A 150 -2.49 5.99 20.70
C ILE A 150 -2.61 7.34 19.99
N TRP A 151 -3.16 7.38 18.81
CA TRP A 151 -3.24 8.60 18.00
C TRP A 151 -4.30 9.60 18.48
N THR A 152 -5.36 9.11 19.15
CA THR A 152 -6.55 9.92 19.45
C THR A 152 -6.80 10.21 20.95
N THR A 153 -6.13 9.47 21.83
CA THR A 153 -6.41 9.52 23.27
C THR A 153 -5.16 9.89 24.08
N ASP A 154 -5.35 10.63 25.17
CA ASP A 154 -4.30 10.91 26.14
C ASP A 154 -4.91 11.15 27.54
N PRO A 155 -4.47 10.44 28.58
CA PRO A 155 -3.51 9.33 28.58
C PRO A 155 -4.07 8.07 27.88
N VAL A 156 -3.17 7.25 27.32
CA VAL A 156 -3.49 5.97 26.70
C VAL A 156 -3.42 4.87 27.75
N GLU A 157 -4.42 3.99 27.75
CA GLU A 157 -4.39 2.71 28.47
C GLU A 157 -5.06 1.65 27.59
N PHE A 158 -4.45 0.48 27.47
CA PHE A 158 -5.00 -0.61 26.66
C PHE A 158 -4.73 -1.96 27.31
N GLN A 159 -5.76 -2.83 27.35
CA GLN A 159 -5.70 -4.19 27.87
C GLN A 159 -6.33 -5.12 26.84
N GLY A 160 -5.49 -5.79 26.06
CA GLY A 160 -5.91 -6.76 25.05
C GLY A 160 -5.34 -8.15 25.29
N LYS A 161 -5.57 -9.05 24.34
CA LYS A 161 -4.98 -10.40 24.36
C LYS A 161 -3.51 -10.39 23.98
N TYR A 162 -3.14 -9.59 22.97
CA TYR A 162 -1.80 -9.54 22.38
C TYR A 162 -0.98 -8.35 22.85
N TYR A 163 -1.63 -7.25 23.18
CA TYR A 163 -0.95 -6.01 23.55
C TYR A 163 -1.51 -5.44 24.85
N ARG A 164 -0.59 -4.90 25.65
CA ARG A 164 -0.91 -4.25 26.90
C ARG A 164 -0.14 -2.93 27.01
N ILE A 165 -0.85 -1.84 27.28
CA ILE A 165 -0.26 -0.53 27.50
C ILE A 165 -0.70 -0.06 28.88
N PRO A 166 0.22 0.09 29.86
CA PRO A 166 -0.09 0.73 31.11
C PRO A 166 -0.50 2.17 30.87
N LYS A 167 -1.32 2.75 31.76
CA LYS A 167 -1.78 4.12 31.62
C LYS A 167 -0.58 5.07 31.45
N SER A 168 -0.45 5.68 30.27
CA SER A 168 0.74 6.41 29.85
C SER A 168 0.37 7.60 28.96
N VAL A 169 1.20 8.62 28.97
CA VAL A 169 1.18 9.69 27.96
C VAL A 169 2.07 9.23 26.79
N ILE A 170 1.50 9.18 25.58
CA ILE A 170 2.24 8.81 24.36
C ILE A 170 2.12 9.94 23.35
N GLY A 171 3.15 10.75 23.26
CA GLY A 171 3.28 11.86 22.35
C GLY A 171 4.53 11.76 21.47
N PRO A 172 4.60 12.59 20.40
CA PRO A 172 3.56 13.49 19.90
C PRO A 172 2.37 12.75 19.28
N LYS A 173 1.30 13.49 18.95
CA LYS A 173 0.17 12.99 18.16
C LYS A 173 0.33 13.38 16.69
N PRO A 174 -0.28 12.64 15.74
CA PRO A 174 -0.25 12.99 14.32
C PRO A 174 -0.78 14.40 14.03
N VAL A 175 -0.29 15.01 12.95
CA VAL A 175 -0.83 16.26 12.41
C VAL A 175 -2.24 16.05 11.90
N GLN A 176 -2.45 14.97 11.15
CA GLN A 176 -3.75 14.60 10.60
C GLN A 176 -4.75 14.21 11.69
N LYS A 177 -6.01 14.63 11.56
CA LYS A 177 -7.09 14.35 12.53
C LYS A 177 -8.22 13.55 11.89
N PRO A 178 -8.75 12.55 12.58
CA PRO A 178 -8.36 12.08 13.93
C PRO A 178 -7.00 11.36 13.94
N HIS A 179 -6.53 10.87 12.81
CA HIS A 179 -5.24 10.19 12.56
C HIS A 179 -4.98 10.11 11.04
N PRO A 180 -3.78 9.73 10.58
CA PRO A 180 -3.53 9.45 9.17
C PRO A 180 -4.55 8.45 8.61
N PRO A 181 -5.07 8.63 7.38
CA PRO A 181 -6.02 7.71 6.79
C PRO A 181 -5.45 6.31 6.66
N ILE A 182 -6.27 5.30 6.99
CA ILE A 182 -5.91 3.88 6.99
C ILE A 182 -6.57 3.21 5.78
N TYR A 183 -5.77 2.57 4.95
CA TYR A 183 -6.21 1.71 3.86
C TYR A 183 -5.81 0.27 4.14
N MET A 184 -6.54 -0.71 3.62
CA MET A 184 -6.23 -2.11 3.90
C MET A 184 -6.28 -2.97 2.65
N ALA A 185 -5.24 -3.78 2.44
CA ALA A 185 -5.30 -4.92 1.54
C ALA A 185 -6.07 -6.06 2.23
N ALA A 186 -7.09 -6.59 1.55
CA ALA A 186 -7.97 -7.60 2.10
C ALA A 186 -8.55 -8.47 0.99
N PHE A 187 -8.64 -9.80 1.25
CA PHE A 187 -9.11 -10.80 0.28
C PHE A 187 -10.11 -11.78 0.88
N THR A 188 -10.09 -11.98 2.20
CA THR A 188 -10.98 -12.92 2.90
C THR A 188 -12.17 -12.19 3.49
N PRO A 189 -13.34 -12.85 3.70
CA PRO A 189 -14.51 -12.20 4.28
C PRO A 189 -14.24 -11.47 5.60
N SER A 190 -13.44 -12.05 6.49
CA SER A 190 -13.07 -11.41 7.76
C SER A 190 -12.19 -10.18 7.57
N ALA A 191 -11.27 -10.19 6.57
CA ALA A 191 -10.44 -9.06 6.24
C ALA A 191 -11.25 -7.94 5.55
N LEU A 192 -12.18 -8.28 4.65
CA LEU A 192 -13.10 -7.32 4.03
C LEU A 192 -14.00 -6.65 5.07
N LYS A 193 -14.49 -7.43 6.06
CA LYS A 193 -15.22 -6.85 7.20
C LYS A 193 -14.37 -5.84 7.98
N ARG A 194 -13.08 -6.13 8.19
CA ARG A 194 -12.15 -5.20 8.84
C ARG A 194 -12.01 -3.89 8.05
N VAL A 195 -11.90 -3.95 6.70
CA VAL A 195 -11.94 -2.75 5.86
C VAL A 195 -13.21 -1.96 6.14
N ALA A 196 -14.36 -2.62 6.08
CA ALA A 196 -15.67 -1.99 6.25
C ALA A 196 -15.82 -1.29 7.62
N THR A 197 -15.27 -1.87 8.70
CA THR A 197 -15.47 -1.34 10.07
C THR A 197 -14.35 -0.42 10.56
N GLU A 198 -13.12 -0.60 10.07
CA GLU A 198 -11.94 0.03 10.66
C GLU A 198 -11.15 0.94 9.72
N ALA A 199 -11.28 0.79 8.40
CA ALA A 199 -10.45 1.52 7.46
C ALA A 199 -11.15 2.72 6.81
N ASN A 200 -10.37 3.58 6.17
CA ASN A 200 -10.83 4.66 5.29
C ASN A 200 -11.02 4.17 3.86
N GLY A 201 -10.49 2.99 3.51
CA GLY A 201 -10.67 2.43 2.19
C GLY A 201 -10.01 1.07 2.00
N TRP A 202 -10.28 0.50 0.83
CA TRP A 202 -9.75 -0.78 0.39
C TRP A 202 -8.66 -0.60 -0.66
N LEU A 203 -7.56 -1.35 -0.51
CA LEU A 203 -6.41 -1.34 -1.40
C LEU A 203 -6.19 -2.74 -1.98
N PRO A 204 -6.96 -3.15 -3.02
CA PRO A 204 -6.74 -4.41 -3.71
C PRO A 204 -5.49 -4.37 -4.60
N VAL A 205 -4.70 -5.45 -4.54
CA VAL A 205 -3.58 -5.71 -5.45
C VAL A 205 -3.69 -7.16 -5.91
N GLY A 206 -3.55 -7.41 -7.21
CA GLY A 206 -3.62 -8.77 -7.77
C GLY A 206 -5.03 -9.37 -7.80
N ILE A 207 -6.07 -8.58 -7.62
CA ILE A 207 -7.46 -8.97 -7.87
C ILE A 207 -7.84 -8.48 -9.28
N PRO A 208 -8.38 -9.33 -10.15
CA PRO A 208 -8.87 -8.90 -11.46
C PRO A 208 -9.91 -7.78 -11.34
N LEU A 209 -9.83 -6.77 -12.19
CA LEU A 209 -10.75 -5.62 -12.20
C LEU A 209 -12.22 -6.06 -12.30
N SER A 210 -12.49 -7.16 -12.99
CA SER A 210 -13.83 -7.76 -13.10
C SER A 210 -14.42 -8.17 -11.74
N GLY A 211 -13.59 -8.46 -10.74
CA GLY A 211 -14.01 -8.80 -9.38
C GLY A 211 -14.02 -7.62 -8.41
N VAL A 212 -13.24 -6.57 -8.68
CA VAL A 212 -13.05 -5.44 -7.75
C VAL A 212 -14.35 -4.73 -7.43
N GLY A 213 -15.20 -4.46 -8.45
CA GLY A 213 -16.46 -3.73 -8.27
C GLY A 213 -17.41 -4.41 -7.29
N SER A 214 -17.72 -5.69 -7.52
CA SER A 214 -18.64 -6.47 -6.67
C SER A 214 -18.09 -6.64 -5.24
N MET A 215 -16.79 -6.85 -5.08
CA MET A 215 -16.16 -6.93 -3.75
C MET A 215 -16.25 -5.60 -3.01
N PHE A 216 -16.03 -4.48 -3.70
CA PHE A 216 -16.11 -3.15 -3.07
C PHE A 216 -17.54 -2.79 -2.67
N ASP A 217 -18.53 -3.16 -3.47
CA ASP A 217 -19.95 -3.00 -3.11
C ASP A 217 -20.32 -3.86 -1.90
N GLY A 218 -19.78 -5.07 -1.80
CA GLY A 218 -19.90 -5.90 -0.61
C GLY A 218 -19.30 -5.24 0.64
N ILE A 219 -18.12 -4.61 0.52
CA ILE A 219 -17.49 -3.84 1.62
C ILE A 219 -18.37 -2.68 2.04
N LYS A 220 -18.94 -1.91 1.08
CA LYS A 220 -19.87 -0.81 1.36
C LYS A 220 -21.13 -1.29 2.08
N GLY A 221 -21.66 -2.46 1.67
CA GLY A 221 -22.79 -3.10 2.37
C GLY A 221 -22.46 -3.40 3.83
N MET A 222 -21.33 -4.07 4.07
CA MET A 222 -20.87 -4.35 5.45
C MET A 222 -20.61 -3.08 6.26
N ALA A 223 -20.15 -2.00 5.66
CA ALA A 223 -19.96 -0.71 6.34
C ALA A 223 -21.29 -0.10 6.76
N LYS A 224 -22.29 -0.12 5.87
CA LYS A 224 -23.66 0.33 6.17
C LYS A 224 -24.28 -0.47 7.33
N ASP A 225 -24.14 -1.80 7.31
CA ASP A 225 -24.64 -2.68 8.38
C ASP A 225 -23.95 -2.41 9.73
N ALA A 226 -22.71 -1.92 9.70
CA ALA A 226 -21.94 -1.50 10.86
C ALA A 226 -22.22 -0.04 11.29
N GLY A 227 -23.19 0.64 10.66
CA GLY A 227 -23.57 2.03 10.97
C GLY A 227 -22.56 3.08 10.47
N ARG A 228 -21.70 2.73 9.50
CA ARG A 228 -20.78 3.68 8.88
C ARG A 228 -21.32 4.18 7.55
N ASP A 229 -20.96 5.41 7.20
CA ASP A 229 -21.23 5.93 5.86
C ASP A 229 -20.39 5.20 4.81
N PRO A 230 -21.01 4.42 3.90
CA PRO A 230 -20.27 3.69 2.87
C PRO A 230 -19.64 4.61 1.82
N SER A 231 -20.11 5.86 1.68
CA SER A 231 -19.54 6.83 0.73
C SER A 231 -18.19 7.40 1.19
N ALA A 232 -17.88 7.28 2.48
CA ALA A 232 -16.59 7.65 3.05
C ALA A 232 -15.46 6.65 2.75
N LEU A 233 -15.80 5.47 2.18
CA LEU A 233 -14.80 4.47 1.81
C LEU A 233 -14.22 4.76 0.44
N GLU A 234 -12.90 4.82 0.35
CA GLU A 234 -12.16 4.96 -0.90
C GLU A 234 -11.72 3.58 -1.45
N LEU A 235 -11.76 3.44 -2.77
CA LEU A 235 -11.13 2.33 -3.49
C LEU A 235 -9.79 2.83 -4.06
N ILE A 236 -8.69 2.18 -3.65
CA ILE A 236 -7.35 2.46 -4.18
C ILE A 236 -6.86 1.22 -4.92
N VAL A 237 -6.84 1.25 -6.24
CA VAL A 237 -6.43 0.10 -7.05
C VAL A 237 -4.92 0.07 -7.17
N GLY A 238 -4.28 -1.01 -6.68
CA GLY A 238 -2.87 -1.28 -6.90
C GLY A 238 -2.66 -2.00 -8.23
N ALA A 239 -1.87 -1.42 -9.12
CA ALA A 239 -1.61 -1.90 -10.46
C ALA A 239 -0.12 -2.21 -10.67
N ASN A 240 0.24 -3.50 -10.74
CA ASN A 240 1.55 -3.91 -11.24
C ASN A 240 1.51 -3.85 -12.77
N VAL A 241 2.27 -2.93 -13.36
CA VAL A 241 2.24 -2.68 -14.80
C VAL A 241 3.38 -3.40 -15.50
N GLU A 242 3.05 -4.11 -16.57
CA GLU A 242 4.01 -4.69 -17.50
C GLU A 242 3.75 -4.17 -18.91
N ILE A 243 4.66 -3.34 -19.43
CA ILE A 243 4.52 -2.69 -20.73
C ILE A 243 5.18 -3.55 -21.81
N TYR A 244 4.45 -3.84 -22.87
CA TYR A 244 4.89 -4.56 -24.06
C TYR A 244 4.66 -3.73 -25.32
N ASN A 245 5.50 -3.94 -26.34
CA ASN A 245 5.39 -3.23 -27.63
C ASN A 245 4.31 -3.79 -28.55
N THR A 246 3.78 -4.99 -28.23
CA THR A 246 2.76 -5.67 -29.03
C THR A 246 1.55 -6.01 -28.18
N PRO A 247 0.31 -5.87 -28.72
CA PRO A 247 -0.89 -6.19 -27.98
C PRO A 247 -0.96 -7.67 -27.59
N ILE A 248 -1.37 -7.93 -26.35
CA ILE A 248 -1.66 -9.28 -25.87
C ILE A 248 -3.12 -9.60 -26.22
N GLN A 249 -3.31 -10.66 -27.01
CA GLN A 249 -4.63 -11.04 -27.59
C GLN A 249 -5.46 -11.95 -26.70
N LYS A 250 -4.81 -12.85 -25.93
CA LYS A 250 -5.48 -13.87 -25.09
C LYS A 250 -4.88 -13.93 -23.71
N GLU A 251 -5.71 -14.22 -22.71
CA GLU A 251 -5.31 -14.44 -21.32
C GLU A 251 -4.49 -13.27 -20.73
N ARG A 252 -4.81 -12.05 -21.17
CA ARG A 252 -4.14 -10.84 -20.71
C ARG A 252 -4.53 -10.53 -19.24
N GLY A 253 -3.52 -10.38 -18.39
CA GLY A 253 -3.72 -9.83 -17.05
C GLY A 253 -4.03 -8.33 -17.11
N ASP A 254 -4.79 -7.83 -16.13
CA ASP A 254 -5.01 -6.38 -16.02
C ASP A 254 -3.67 -5.65 -15.86
N PHE A 255 -3.58 -4.46 -16.44
CA PHE A 255 -2.39 -3.60 -16.46
C PHE A 255 -1.15 -4.22 -17.13
N THR A 256 -1.35 -5.22 -17.99
CA THR A 256 -0.31 -5.89 -18.76
C THR A 256 -0.61 -5.74 -20.26
N GLY A 257 0.35 -5.31 -21.07
CA GLY A 257 0.16 -5.14 -22.53
C GLY A 257 0.70 -3.84 -23.07
N THR A 258 0.11 -3.34 -24.16
CA THR A 258 0.50 -2.04 -24.72
C THR A 258 -0.02 -0.89 -23.85
N LEU A 259 0.49 0.32 -24.07
CA LEU A 259 0.00 1.53 -23.36
C LEU A 259 -1.50 1.74 -23.57
N GLU A 260 -2.03 1.43 -24.76
CA GLU A 260 -3.46 1.52 -25.06
C GLU A 260 -4.27 0.53 -24.22
N GLN A 261 -3.80 -0.74 -24.10
CA GLN A 261 -4.46 -1.74 -23.28
C GLN A 261 -4.42 -1.37 -21.79
N ILE A 262 -3.32 -0.82 -21.33
CA ILE A 262 -3.19 -0.32 -19.96
C ILE A 262 -4.11 0.89 -19.73
N ALA A 263 -4.27 1.78 -20.70
CA ALA A 263 -5.19 2.91 -20.61
C ALA A 263 -6.66 2.44 -20.50
N GLU A 264 -7.04 1.38 -21.22
CA GLU A 264 -8.37 0.76 -21.09
C GLU A 264 -8.61 0.20 -19.67
N ASP A 265 -7.60 -0.42 -19.06
CA ASP A 265 -7.68 -0.91 -17.69
C ASP A 265 -7.79 0.25 -16.68
N MET A 266 -7.06 1.36 -16.89
CA MET A 266 -7.19 2.58 -16.09
C MET A 266 -8.59 3.18 -16.19
N ALA A 267 -9.16 3.24 -17.41
CA ALA A 267 -10.53 3.70 -17.62
C ALA A 267 -11.54 2.77 -16.93
N THR A 268 -11.29 1.45 -16.93
CA THR A 268 -12.10 0.47 -16.22
C THR A 268 -12.03 0.68 -14.70
N ALA A 269 -10.84 0.85 -14.13
CA ALA A 269 -10.68 1.18 -12.71
C ALA A 269 -11.43 2.47 -12.33
N ARG A 270 -11.39 3.51 -13.19
CA ARG A 270 -12.16 4.75 -13.00
C ARG A 270 -13.67 4.50 -12.99
N LYS A 271 -14.18 3.70 -13.93
CA LYS A 271 -15.61 3.32 -13.97
C LYS A 271 -16.07 2.53 -12.76
N LEU A 272 -15.18 1.74 -12.13
CA LEU A 272 -15.43 1.04 -10.89
C LEU A 272 -15.45 1.96 -9.66
N GLY A 273 -15.22 3.27 -9.84
CA GLY A 273 -15.22 4.26 -8.77
C GLY A 273 -13.91 4.32 -7.99
N ALA A 274 -12.79 3.89 -8.58
CA ALA A 274 -11.49 4.05 -7.95
C ALA A 274 -11.21 5.52 -7.66
N ALA A 275 -10.96 5.82 -6.39
CA ALA A 275 -10.54 7.14 -5.96
C ALA A 275 -9.08 7.41 -6.38
N GLU A 276 -8.27 6.34 -6.43
CA GLU A 276 -6.87 6.40 -6.81
C GLU A 276 -6.43 5.09 -7.48
N ILE A 277 -5.50 5.20 -8.43
CA ILE A 277 -4.73 4.08 -8.96
C ILE A 277 -3.26 4.26 -8.56
N VAL A 278 -2.64 3.21 -8.03
CA VAL A 278 -1.23 3.18 -7.63
C VAL A 278 -0.46 2.26 -8.57
N ILE A 279 0.39 2.85 -9.39
CA ILE A 279 1.15 2.13 -10.41
C ILE A 279 2.51 1.69 -9.86
N SER A 280 2.82 0.41 -10.05
CA SER A 280 4.16 -0.14 -9.88
C SER A 280 4.67 -0.65 -11.24
N ALA A 281 5.62 0.05 -11.83
CA ALA A 281 6.26 -0.35 -13.09
C ALA A 281 7.61 -1.07 -12.88
N GLN A 282 7.97 -1.39 -11.64
CA GLN A 282 9.28 -1.98 -11.30
C GLN A 282 9.51 -3.38 -11.88
N PHE A 283 8.42 -4.07 -12.26
CA PHE A 283 8.46 -5.41 -12.88
C PHE A 283 8.28 -5.37 -14.39
N SER A 284 8.05 -4.20 -14.97
CA SER A 284 7.89 -4.04 -16.42
C SER A 284 9.18 -4.45 -17.17
N PRO A 285 9.09 -5.17 -18.29
CA PRO A 285 10.25 -5.50 -19.11
C PRO A 285 11.06 -4.26 -19.51
N GLY A 286 12.38 -4.33 -19.41
CA GLY A 286 13.28 -3.22 -19.74
C GLY A 286 13.40 -2.12 -18.67
N VAL A 287 12.73 -2.26 -17.54
CA VAL A 287 12.83 -1.32 -16.41
C VAL A 287 13.86 -1.83 -15.41
N GLU A 288 15.08 -1.34 -15.52
CA GLU A 288 16.21 -1.76 -14.67
C GLU A 288 16.84 -0.61 -13.89
N THR A 289 16.64 0.63 -14.34
CA THR A 289 17.22 1.84 -13.73
C THR A 289 16.16 2.85 -13.28
N ALA A 290 16.57 3.81 -12.47
CA ALA A 290 15.71 4.94 -12.09
C ALA A 290 15.25 5.78 -13.31
N LYS A 291 16.09 5.88 -14.34
CA LYS A 291 15.74 6.59 -15.58
C LYS A 291 14.64 5.86 -16.35
N ASP A 292 14.71 4.53 -16.43
CA ASP A 292 13.66 3.73 -17.04
C ASP A 292 12.33 3.90 -16.29
N LEU A 293 12.37 3.88 -14.95
CA LEU A 293 11.19 4.13 -14.12
C LEU A 293 10.59 5.52 -14.35
N VAL A 294 11.41 6.55 -14.46
CA VAL A 294 10.96 7.91 -14.78
C VAL A 294 10.31 7.95 -16.16
N ALA A 295 10.92 7.36 -17.17
CA ALA A 295 10.35 7.31 -18.52
C ALA A 295 8.98 6.58 -18.52
N CYS A 296 8.89 5.41 -17.88
CA CYS A 296 7.63 4.70 -17.72
C CYS A 296 6.57 5.53 -16.97
N MET A 297 6.97 6.21 -15.90
CA MET A 297 6.07 7.07 -15.12
C MET A 297 5.48 8.21 -15.97
N GLU A 298 6.31 8.84 -16.79
CA GLU A 298 5.88 9.93 -17.69
C GLU A 298 4.89 9.45 -18.74
N GLU A 299 5.14 8.30 -19.36
CA GLU A 299 4.23 7.71 -20.34
C GLU A 299 2.91 7.29 -19.71
N LEU A 300 2.96 6.58 -18.57
CA LEU A 300 1.78 6.15 -17.84
C LEU A 300 0.94 7.33 -17.33
N TRP A 301 1.61 8.40 -16.87
CA TRP A 301 0.92 9.64 -16.50
C TRP A 301 0.25 10.32 -17.68
N ARG A 302 0.90 10.36 -18.83
CA ARG A 302 0.34 10.93 -20.05
C ARG A 302 -0.95 10.21 -20.47
N ILE A 303 -0.95 8.87 -20.49
CA ILE A 303 -2.16 8.11 -20.86
C ILE A 303 -3.25 8.18 -19.77
N ALA A 304 -2.90 8.24 -18.48
CA ALA A 304 -3.85 8.38 -17.39
C ALA A 304 -4.66 9.69 -17.44
N LYS A 305 -4.08 10.77 -18.00
CA LYS A 305 -4.78 12.03 -18.22
C LYS A 305 -5.81 11.97 -19.35
N GLN A 306 -5.67 11.01 -20.25
CA GLN A 306 -6.55 10.82 -21.42
C GLN A 306 -7.64 9.77 -21.17
N ALA A 307 -7.38 8.81 -20.27
CA ALA A 307 -8.30 7.75 -19.84
C ALA A 307 -9.25 8.25 -18.72
#